data_c22cf67ca1e90004d1c69f553e2b391f
#
_entry.id   c22cf67ca1e90004d1c69f553e2b391f
#
_cell.length_a   1.000
_cell.length_b   1.000
_cell.length_c   1.000
_cell.angle_alpha   90.00
_cell.angle_beta   90.00
_cell.angle_gamma   90.00
#
_symmetry.space_group_name_H-M   'P 1'
#
loop_
_entity.id
_entity.type
_entity.pdbx_description
1 polymer ?
#
loop_
_entity_poly.entity_id
_entity_poly.type
_entity_poly.pdbx_seq_one_letter_code
_entity_poly.pdbx_strand_id
1 'polypeptide(L)'
;MTVETGEPRNGLLFLIDPEWRPTEGEPSPSVTALIGAWRVTGDDGDGVLGRFQPNPLYLPSTPDSPLDPVDAVLRALGRGECDIDQVAEVMAGVMFGVALDEKGQAIVRRAPDGVPSVLVATAHAYRDRVEAAGWRDVTLPQLAEALPAQGVDVLINPGARTSMRVLADAVRAAAARADATGA
;
A
#
# COMPACT_ATOMS: atom_id res chain seq x y z
N MET A 1 -0.11 -46.74 1.96
CA MET A 1 -0.22 -45.44 1.25
C MET A 1 -0.33 -44.39 2.34
N THR A 2 0.83 -43.86 2.75
CA THR A 2 0.96 -42.92 3.87
C THR A 2 0.72 -41.52 3.31
N VAL A 3 -0.36 -40.86 3.72
CA VAL A 3 -0.63 -39.45 3.41
C VAL A 3 0.28 -38.64 4.34
N GLU A 4 1.37 -38.08 3.80
CA GLU A 4 2.12 -37.04 4.50
C GLU A 4 1.23 -35.80 4.53
N THR A 5 0.67 -35.51 5.70
CA THR A 5 0.10 -34.22 6.02
C THR A 5 1.27 -33.25 6.15
N GLY A 6 1.54 -32.51 5.07
CA GLY A 6 2.48 -31.39 5.08
C GLY A 6 2.04 -30.36 6.11
N GLU A 7 2.93 -29.98 7.03
CA GLU A 7 2.67 -28.86 7.94
C GLU A 7 2.49 -27.56 7.12
N PRO A 8 1.54 -26.68 7.50
CA PRO A 8 1.32 -25.43 6.81
C PRO A 8 2.61 -24.62 6.82
N ARG A 9 3.16 -24.29 5.64
CA ARG A 9 4.37 -23.49 5.50
C ARG A 9 4.01 -22.03 5.78
N ASN A 10 4.15 -21.62 7.03
CA ASN A 10 4.12 -20.22 7.41
C ASN A 10 5.44 -19.57 7.00
N GLY A 11 5.40 -18.71 5.97
CA GLY A 11 6.54 -17.98 5.46
C GLY A 11 6.39 -16.48 5.58
N LEU A 12 7.47 -15.76 5.25
CA LEU A 12 7.46 -14.31 5.01
C LEU A 12 7.86 -14.07 3.56
N LEU A 13 7.09 -13.23 2.86
CA LEU A 13 7.46 -12.68 1.57
C LEU A 13 7.96 -11.26 1.80
N PHE A 14 9.23 -11.00 1.49
CA PHE A 14 9.85 -9.69 1.68
C PHE A 14 9.72 -8.82 0.44
N LEU A 15 9.38 -7.55 0.65
CA LEU A 15 9.53 -6.50 -0.35
C LEU A 15 10.89 -5.84 -0.16
N ILE A 16 11.78 -6.02 -1.12
CA ILE A 16 13.13 -5.45 -1.14
C ILE A 16 13.07 -4.13 -1.92
N ASP A 17 13.87 -3.15 -1.51
CA ASP A 17 14.06 -1.91 -2.26
C ASP A 17 14.57 -2.23 -3.68
N PRO A 18 13.84 -1.88 -4.75
CA PRO A 18 14.23 -2.17 -6.13
C PRO A 18 15.49 -1.41 -6.56
N GLU A 19 15.87 -0.34 -5.83
CA GLU A 19 17.09 0.43 -6.09
C GLU A 19 18.31 -0.12 -5.33
N TRP A 20 18.11 -1.07 -4.40
CA TRP A 20 19.22 -1.76 -3.74
C TRP A 20 20.04 -2.56 -4.76
N ARG A 21 21.36 -2.56 -4.59
CA ARG A 21 22.29 -3.34 -5.42
C ARG A 21 23.28 -4.08 -4.54
N PRO A 22 23.60 -5.35 -4.84
CA PRO A 22 24.61 -6.10 -4.10
C PRO A 22 26.00 -5.45 -4.28
N THR A 23 26.80 -5.49 -3.22
CA THR A 23 28.20 -5.10 -3.22
C THR A 23 29.09 -6.29 -2.83
N GLU A 24 30.40 -6.21 -3.05
CA GLU A 24 31.32 -7.29 -2.71
C GLU A 24 31.28 -7.66 -1.20
N GLY A 25 31.02 -6.70 -0.34
CA GLY A 25 30.88 -6.90 1.12
C GLY A 25 29.46 -7.22 1.58
N GLU A 26 28.44 -7.00 0.74
CA GLU A 26 27.02 -7.19 1.06
C GLU A 26 26.29 -7.81 -0.14
N PRO A 27 26.46 -9.15 -0.35
CA PRO A 27 25.87 -9.84 -1.50
C PRO A 27 24.36 -10.09 -1.37
N SER A 28 23.80 -9.97 -0.16
CA SER A 28 22.37 -10.15 0.13
C SER A 28 21.81 -8.89 0.79
N PRO A 29 20.50 -8.59 0.58
CA PRO A 29 19.87 -7.42 1.19
C PRO A 29 19.96 -7.46 2.71
N SER A 30 20.47 -6.38 3.30
CA SER A 30 20.41 -6.17 4.76
C SER A 30 18.96 -5.86 5.19
N VAL A 31 18.71 -5.91 6.49
CA VAL A 31 17.40 -5.56 7.04
C VAL A 31 16.98 -4.15 6.65
N THR A 32 17.93 -3.24 6.49
CA THR A 32 17.65 -1.84 6.09
C THR A 32 17.25 -1.68 4.62
N ALA A 33 17.50 -2.68 3.77
CA ALA A 33 17.07 -2.69 2.38
C ALA A 33 15.66 -3.33 2.20
N LEU A 34 15.06 -3.85 3.27
CA LEU A 34 13.73 -4.43 3.24
C LEU A 34 12.69 -3.35 3.53
N ILE A 35 11.80 -3.08 2.60
CA ILE A 35 10.67 -2.15 2.78
C ILE A 35 9.68 -2.71 3.81
N GLY A 36 9.47 -4.02 3.79
CA GLY A 36 8.60 -4.75 4.71
C GLY A 36 8.34 -6.17 4.25
N ALA A 37 7.32 -6.80 4.80
CA ALA A 37 6.97 -8.18 4.51
C ALA A 37 5.48 -8.46 4.60
N TRP A 38 5.04 -9.50 3.90
CA TRP A 38 3.75 -10.16 4.08
C TRP A 38 3.96 -11.50 4.78
N ARG A 39 3.04 -11.86 5.66
CA ARG A 39 2.92 -13.24 6.12
C ARG A 39 2.22 -14.05 5.04
N VAL A 40 2.81 -15.16 4.64
CA VAL A 40 2.20 -16.12 3.73
C VAL A 40 1.62 -17.25 4.56
N THR A 41 0.33 -17.57 4.38
CA THR A 41 -0.37 -18.67 5.02
C THR A 41 -1.03 -19.54 3.95
N GLY A 42 -1.01 -20.86 4.09
CA GLY A 42 -1.62 -21.81 3.15
C GLY A 42 -0.70 -22.98 2.82
N ASP A 43 -1.30 -24.03 2.24
CA ASP A 43 -0.58 -25.22 1.77
C ASP A 43 -0.13 -25.05 0.32
N ASP A 44 0.88 -25.82 -0.07
CA ASP A 44 1.57 -25.91 -1.37
C ASP A 44 0.91 -25.22 -2.58
N GLY A 45 1.31 -23.97 -2.83
CA GLY A 45 1.03 -23.25 -4.08
C GLY A 45 -0.07 -22.18 -4.03
N ASP A 46 -0.99 -22.24 -3.07
CA ASP A 46 -2.11 -21.29 -2.92
C ASP A 46 -1.93 -20.37 -1.70
N GLY A 47 -0.70 -19.94 -1.44
CA GLY A 47 -0.39 -19.10 -0.28
C GLY A 47 -1.17 -17.77 -0.31
N VAL A 48 -1.99 -17.53 0.73
CA VAL A 48 -2.70 -16.27 0.93
C VAL A 48 -1.76 -15.27 1.60
N LEU A 49 -1.61 -14.10 0.99
CA LEU A 49 -0.85 -12.99 1.58
C LEU A 49 -1.70 -12.31 2.66
N GLY A 50 -1.15 -12.25 3.87
CA GLY A 50 -1.71 -11.43 4.92
C GLY A 50 -1.44 -9.95 4.68
N ARG A 51 -1.77 -9.11 5.68
CA ARG A 51 -1.53 -7.67 5.61
C ARG A 51 -0.04 -7.37 5.59
N PHE A 52 0.35 -6.37 4.77
CA PHE A 52 1.72 -5.86 4.74
C PHE A 52 2.15 -5.27 6.10
N GLN A 53 3.34 -5.65 6.53
CA GLN A 53 3.97 -5.12 7.73
C GLN A 53 5.20 -4.30 7.33
N PRO A 54 5.15 -2.96 7.48
CA PRO A 54 6.29 -2.11 7.14
C PRO A 54 7.47 -2.39 8.08
N ASN A 55 8.67 -2.29 7.55
CA ASN A 55 9.89 -2.42 8.33
C ASN A 55 10.31 -1.04 8.89
N PRO A 56 10.30 -0.84 10.21
CA PRO A 56 10.67 0.44 10.80
C PRO A 56 12.18 0.77 10.65
N LEU A 57 13.00 -0.21 10.27
CA LEU A 57 14.43 -0.04 10.05
C LEU A 57 14.77 0.22 8.58
N TYR A 58 13.78 0.26 7.69
CA TYR A 58 14.01 0.51 6.27
C TYR A 58 14.66 1.87 6.02
N LEU A 59 15.73 1.85 5.25
CA LEU A 59 16.43 3.05 4.77
C LEU A 59 16.43 3.02 3.25
N PRO A 60 15.75 3.96 2.56
CA PRO A 60 15.76 4.03 1.11
C PRO A 60 17.18 4.08 0.54
N SER A 61 17.50 3.22 -0.41
CA SER A 61 18.81 3.17 -1.07
C SER A 61 19.08 4.44 -1.88
N THR A 62 18.03 5.06 -2.40
CA THR A 62 18.06 6.34 -3.12
C THR A 62 16.85 7.20 -2.75
N PRO A 63 16.87 8.51 -3.06
CA PRO A 63 15.68 9.35 -2.89
C PRO A 63 14.48 8.93 -3.74
N ASP A 64 14.72 8.09 -4.76
CA ASP A 64 13.71 7.55 -5.65
C ASP A 64 13.22 6.15 -5.23
N SER A 65 13.74 5.58 -4.16
CA SER A 65 13.25 4.31 -3.62
C SER A 65 11.81 4.42 -3.15
N PRO A 66 10.95 3.40 -3.38
CA PRO A 66 9.58 3.37 -2.86
C PRO A 66 9.57 3.23 -1.34
N LEU A 67 8.55 3.77 -0.69
CA LEU A 67 8.43 3.74 0.78
C LEU A 67 7.48 2.63 1.28
N ASP A 68 6.66 2.08 0.39
CA ASP A 68 5.68 1.02 0.68
C ASP A 68 5.26 0.31 -0.61
N PRO A 69 4.46 -0.79 -0.52
CA PRO A 69 4.02 -1.53 -1.71
C PRO A 69 3.17 -0.71 -2.69
N VAL A 70 2.34 0.20 -2.19
CA VAL A 70 1.50 1.05 -3.07
C VAL A 70 2.36 2.03 -3.84
N ASP A 71 3.34 2.68 -3.20
CA ASP A 71 4.30 3.53 -3.89
C ASP A 71 5.10 2.74 -4.95
N ALA A 72 5.52 1.51 -4.62
CA ALA A 72 6.23 0.64 -5.55
C ALA A 72 5.38 0.31 -6.79
N VAL A 73 4.13 -0.13 -6.61
CA VAL A 73 3.26 -0.49 -7.72
C VAL A 73 2.82 0.73 -8.54
N LEU A 74 2.60 1.89 -7.93
CA LEU A 74 2.30 3.13 -8.65
C LEU A 74 3.47 3.59 -9.53
N ARG A 75 4.73 3.40 -9.08
CA ARG A 75 5.92 3.63 -9.91
C ARG A 75 5.97 2.66 -11.09
N ALA A 76 5.70 1.38 -10.85
CA ALA A 76 5.65 0.36 -11.89
C ALA A 76 4.55 0.68 -12.94
N LEU A 77 3.36 1.10 -12.49
CA LEU A 77 2.27 1.57 -13.35
C LEU A 77 2.72 2.76 -14.23
N GLY A 78 3.39 3.74 -13.63
CA GLY A 78 3.90 4.91 -14.35
C GLY A 78 4.96 4.57 -15.41
N ARG A 79 5.65 3.43 -15.27
CA ARG A 79 6.60 2.89 -16.28
C ARG A 79 5.97 1.92 -17.26
N GLY A 80 4.67 1.58 -17.10
CA GLY A 80 3.98 0.59 -17.91
C GLY A 80 4.40 -0.86 -17.63
N GLU A 81 4.93 -1.14 -16.45
CA GLU A 81 5.40 -2.47 -16.01
C GLU A 81 4.31 -3.28 -15.30
N CYS A 82 3.20 -2.66 -14.96
CA CYS A 82 2.03 -3.31 -14.38
C CYS A 82 0.73 -2.62 -14.84
N ASP A 83 -0.41 -3.22 -14.53
CA ASP A 83 -1.74 -2.68 -14.82
C ASP A 83 -2.48 -2.21 -13.55
N ILE A 84 -3.67 -1.65 -13.75
CA ILE A 84 -4.49 -1.09 -12.66
C ILE A 84 -5.06 -2.19 -11.74
N ASP A 85 -5.24 -3.42 -12.23
CA ASP A 85 -5.74 -4.52 -11.42
C ASP A 85 -4.69 -4.95 -10.39
N GLN A 86 -3.40 -4.97 -10.77
CA GLN A 86 -2.29 -5.21 -9.85
C GLN A 86 -2.17 -4.11 -8.79
N VAL A 87 -2.45 -2.85 -9.13
CA VAL A 87 -2.53 -1.76 -8.13
C VAL A 87 -3.64 -2.04 -7.12
N ALA A 88 -4.82 -2.46 -7.58
CA ALA A 88 -5.96 -2.77 -6.72
C ALA A 88 -5.67 -3.95 -5.77
N GLU A 89 -4.98 -4.98 -6.24
CA GLU A 89 -4.55 -6.13 -5.42
C GLU A 89 -3.59 -5.69 -4.30
N VAL A 90 -2.59 -4.86 -4.62
CA VAL A 90 -1.65 -4.35 -3.63
C VAL A 90 -2.35 -3.46 -2.61
N MET A 91 -3.31 -2.64 -3.04
CA MET A 91 -4.09 -1.78 -2.14
C MET A 91 -4.92 -2.58 -1.12
N ALA A 92 -5.37 -3.78 -1.44
CA ALA A 92 -6.12 -4.64 -0.53
C ALA A 92 -5.30 -5.05 0.71
N GLY A 93 -4.00 -5.23 0.56
CA GLY A 93 -3.09 -5.74 1.58
C GLY A 93 -2.45 -4.69 2.49
N VAL A 94 -2.77 -3.38 2.36
CA VAL A 94 -2.12 -2.31 3.11
C VAL A 94 -3.08 -1.52 4.00
N MET A 95 -2.50 -0.71 4.91
CA MET A 95 -3.24 0.28 5.68
C MET A 95 -3.10 1.66 5.03
N PHE A 96 -4.16 2.45 5.13
CA PHE A 96 -4.22 3.83 4.63
C PHE A 96 -4.36 4.80 5.79
N GLY A 97 -3.49 5.80 5.87
CA GLY A 97 -3.65 6.92 6.79
C GLY A 97 -4.55 7.98 6.15
N VAL A 98 -5.75 8.20 6.68
CA VAL A 98 -6.65 9.28 6.29
C VAL A 98 -6.31 10.52 7.10
N ALA A 99 -6.03 11.64 6.40
CA ALA A 99 -5.75 12.93 7.04
C ALA A 99 -7.01 13.50 7.69
N LEU A 100 -6.90 13.97 8.94
CA LEU A 100 -8.01 14.52 9.73
C LEU A 100 -7.77 16.00 10.06
N ASP A 101 -8.85 16.77 10.07
CA ASP A 101 -8.88 18.13 10.58
C ASP A 101 -8.98 18.17 12.13
N GLU A 102 -9.01 19.38 12.69
CA GLU A 102 -9.13 19.62 14.14
C GLU A 102 -10.42 19.05 14.76
N LYS A 103 -11.47 18.78 13.95
CA LYS A 103 -12.72 18.18 14.37
C LYS A 103 -12.73 16.65 14.22
N GLY A 104 -11.61 16.06 13.77
CA GLY A 104 -11.49 14.63 13.50
C GLY A 104 -12.22 14.18 12.24
N GLN A 105 -12.56 15.10 11.32
CA GLN A 105 -13.17 14.80 10.03
C GLN A 105 -12.11 14.63 8.96
N ALA A 106 -12.38 13.77 7.97
CA ALA A 106 -11.46 13.57 6.84
C ALA A 106 -11.28 14.87 6.05
N ILE A 107 -10.03 15.22 5.81
CA ILE A 107 -9.69 16.40 5.00
C ILE A 107 -9.99 16.11 3.53
N VAL A 108 -10.84 16.93 2.93
CA VAL A 108 -11.12 16.94 1.50
C VAL A 108 -10.49 18.17 0.87
N ARG A 109 -9.61 17.98 -0.11
CA ARG A 109 -9.00 19.05 -0.92
C ARG A 109 -9.18 18.75 -2.40
N ARG A 110 -9.02 19.76 -3.25
CA ARG A 110 -9.00 19.53 -4.69
C ARG A 110 -7.68 18.90 -5.10
N ALA A 111 -7.76 17.80 -5.83
CA ALA A 111 -6.61 17.19 -6.51
C ALA A 111 -6.09 18.14 -7.61
N PRO A 112 -4.90 17.90 -8.20
CA PRO A 112 -4.34 18.76 -9.26
C PRO A 112 -5.25 18.99 -10.47
N ASP A 113 -6.15 18.05 -10.75
CA ASP A 113 -7.18 18.13 -11.81
C ASP A 113 -8.49 18.80 -11.34
N GLY A 114 -8.52 19.35 -10.12
CA GLY A 114 -9.65 20.11 -9.57
C GLY A 114 -10.74 19.28 -8.90
N VAL A 115 -10.66 17.95 -8.91
CA VAL A 115 -11.67 17.06 -8.30
C VAL A 115 -11.51 17.02 -6.77
N PRO A 116 -12.59 17.19 -5.98
CA PRO A 116 -12.53 17.01 -4.53
C PRO A 116 -12.07 15.60 -4.18
N SER A 117 -11.10 15.49 -3.26
CA SER A 117 -10.54 14.20 -2.89
C SER A 117 -10.17 14.15 -1.41
N VAL A 118 -10.44 13.01 -0.75
CA VAL A 118 -9.92 12.71 0.58
C VAL A 118 -8.42 12.50 0.48
N LEU A 119 -7.66 13.10 1.41
CA LEU A 119 -6.21 12.98 1.43
C LEU A 119 -5.80 11.74 2.21
N VAL A 120 -5.00 10.88 1.55
CA VAL A 120 -4.60 9.58 2.09
C VAL A 120 -3.09 9.37 1.91
N ALA A 121 -2.42 8.89 2.96
CA ALA A 121 -1.01 8.48 2.93
C ALA A 121 -0.90 6.97 3.10
N THR A 122 -0.04 6.32 2.30
CA THR A 122 0.23 4.88 2.37
C THR A 122 1.45 4.54 3.24
N ALA A 123 2.42 5.47 3.35
CA ALA A 123 3.55 5.37 4.27
C ALA A 123 3.57 6.55 5.24
N HIS A 124 4.19 6.35 6.41
CA HIS A 124 4.28 7.40 7.44
C HIS A 124 4.99 8.66 6.93
N ALA A 125 6.05 8.51 6.16
CA ALA A 125 6.82 9.63 5.61
C ALA A 125 6.03 10.52 4.63
N TYR A 126 4.90 10.04 4.08
CA TYR A 126 4.01 10.88 3.27
C TYR A 126 3.09 11.76 4.10
N ARG A 127 2.89 11.43 5.39
CA ARG A 127 2.06 12.23 6.32
C ARG A 127 2.64 13.63 6.53
N ASP A 128 3.96 13.76 6.55
CA ASP A 128 4.66 15.04 6.74
C ASP A 128 4.45 16.03 5.59
N ARG A 129 3.91 15.56 4.45
CA ARG A 129 3.60 16.40 3.28
C ARG A 129 2.21 17.02 3.33
N VAL A 130 1.41 16.64 4.31
CA VAL A 130 0.02 17.08 4.45
C VAL A 130 -0.16 17.77 5.79
N GLU A 131 -0.61 19.01 5.76
CA GLU A 131 -1.02 19.71 6.97
C GLU A 131 -2.34 19.11 7.48
N ALA A 132 -2.25 18.33 8.55
CA ALA A 132 -3.37 17.62 9.19
C ALA A 132 -3.25 17.69 10.71
N ALA A 133 -4.36 17.79 11.42
CA ALA A 133 -4.38 17.76 12.89
C ALA A 133 -4.18 16.33 13.43
N GLY A 134 -4.46 15.31 12.62
CA GLY A 134 -4.28 13.91 12.98
C GLY A 134 -4.44 12.96 11.81
N TRP A 135 -4.28 11.68 12.09
CA TRP A 135 -4.37 10.61 11.10
C TRP A 135 -5.18 9.45 11.65
N ARG A 136 -5.97 8.82 10.80
CA ARG A 136 -6.70 7.59 11.13
C ARG A 136 -6.29 6.50 10.16
N ASP A 137 -5.76 5.40 10.69
CA ASP A 137 -5.41 4.24 9.88
C ASP A 137 -6.64 3.39 9.62
N VAL A 138 -6.90 3.09 8.35
CA VAL A 138 -8.05 2.33 7.87
C VAL A 138 -7.62 1.28 6.85
N THR A 139 -8.40 0.21 6.72
CA THR A 139 -8.25 -0.78 5.64
C THR A 139 -8.93 -0.26 4.37
N LEU A 140 -8.67 -0.91 3.22
CA LEU A 140 -9.34 -0.56 1.96
C LEU A 140 -10.88 -0.64 2.04
N PRO A 141 -11.51 -1.70 2.62
CA PRO A 141 -12.96 -1.72 2.83
C PRO A 141 -13.48 -0.57 3.70
N GLN A 142 -12.80 -0.26 4.81
CA GLN A 142 -13.18 0.87 5.68
C GLN A 142 -13.06 2.22 4.96
N LEU A 143 -12.02 2.39 4.11
CA LEU A 143 -11.88 3.59 3.28
C LEU A 143 -13.04 3.70 2.29
N ALA A 144 -13.37 2.60 1.59
CA ALA A 144 -14.45 2.55 0.62
C ALA A 144 -15.83 2.87 1.26
N GLU A 145 -16.11 2.33 2.46
CA GLU A 145 -17.33 2.58 3.22
C GLU A 145 -17.44 4.05 3.67
N ALA A 146 -16.33 4.66 4.07
CA ALA A 146 -16.29 6.04 4.56
C ALA A 146 -16.43 7.09 3.44
N LEU A 147 -16.23 6.73 2.16
CA LEU A 147 -16.34 7.67 1.05
C LEU A 147 -17.80 8.06 0.78
N PRO A 148 -18.11 9.37 0.57
CA PRO A 148 -19.41 9.79 0.12
C PRO A 148 -19.86 9.10 -1.15
N ALA A 149 -21.17 8.92 -1.33
CA ALA A 149 -21.72 8.21 -2.49
C ALA A 149 -21.27 8.83 -3.84
N GLN A 150 -21.05 10.13 -3.90
CA GLN A 150 -20.64 10.85 -5.11
C GLN A 150 -19.79 12.09 -4.78
N GLY A 151 -19.01 12.53 -5.78
CA GLY A 151 -18.38 13.84 -5.80
C GLY A 151 -17.05 13.96 -5.03
N VAL A 152 -16.56 12.88 -4.42
CA VAL A 152 -15.29 12.89 -3.70
C VAL A 152 -14.52 11.61 -4.03
N ASP A 153 -13.31 11.78 -4.52
CA ASP A 153 -12.36 10.69 -4.81
C ASP A 153 -11.30 10.55 -3.71
N VAL A 154 -10.28 9.75 -3.94
CA VAL A 154 -9.15 9.56 -3.03
C VAL A 154 -7.88 10.09 -3.69
N LEU A 155 -7.14 10.98 -3.03
CA LEU A 155 -5.82 11.43 -3.44
C LEU A 155 -4.77 10.71 -2.59
N ILE A 156 -4.11 9.75 -3.19
CA ILE A 156 -3.04 8.96 -2.55
C ILE A 156 -1.74 9.75 -2.57
N ASN A 157 -1.04 9.78 -1.44
CA ASN A 157 0.28 10.37 -1.23
C ASN A 157 0.39 11.81 -1.78
N PRO A 158 -0.43 12.76 -1.32
CA PRO A 158 -0.42 14.15 -1.80
C PRO A 158 0.98 14.75 -1.75
N GLY A 159 1.41 15.39 -2.84
CA GLY A 159 2.73 16.01 -2.95
C GLY A 159 3.90 15.04 -3.14
N ALA A 160 3.66 13.74 -3.25
CA ALA A 160 4.68 12.76 -3.67
C ALA A 160 4.82 12.73 -5.21
N ARG A 161 5.94 12.18 -5.70
CA ARG A 161 6.13 11.95 -7.16
C ARG A 161 5.08 10.98 -7.73
N THR A 162 4.65 10.02 -6.90
CA THR A 162 3.64 9.00 -7.20
C THR A 162 2.26 9.39 -6.70
N SER A 163 2.03 10.69 -6.42
CA SER A 163 0.70 11.15 -6.04
C SER A 163 -0.31 10.81 -7.15
N MET A 164 -1.38 10.11 -6.79
CA MET A 164 -2.40 9.65 -7.72
C MET A 164 -3.80 9.88 -7.16
N ARG A 165 -4.69 10.45 -7.97
CA ARG A 165 -6.12 10.43 -7.68
C ARG A 165 -6.73 9.12 -8.17
N VAL A 166 -7.39 8.42 -7.26
CA VAL A 166 -8.13 7.18 -7.52
C VAL A 166 -9.62 7.47 -7.40
N LEU A 167 -10.39 7.07 -8.40
CA LEU A 167 -11.84 7.23 -8.40
C LEU A 167 -12.47 6.47 -7.22
N ALA A 168 -13.44 7.07 -6.56
CA ALA A 168 -14.17 6.42 -5.47
C ALA A 168 -14.77 5.06 -5.87
N ASP A 169 -15.28 4.95 -7.10
CA ASP A 169 -15.82 3.70 -7.62
C ASP A 169 -14.75 2.62 -7.82
N ALA A 170 -13.53 3.00 -8.22
CA ALA A 170 -12.40 2.08 -8.31
C ALA A 170 -11.97 1.57 -6.92
N VAL A 171 -11.97 2.46 -5.90
CA VAL A 171 -11.71 2.08 -4.50
C VAL A 171 -12.75 1.08 -4.00
N ARG A 172 -14.05 1.33 -4.27
CA ARG A 172 -15.15 0.40 -3.91
C ARG A 172 -15.05 -0.94 -4.62
N ALA A 173 -14.72 -0.91 -5.92
CA ALA A 173 -14.56 -2.14 -6.70
C ALA A 173 -13.37 -2.99 -6.20
N ALA A 174 -12.26 -2.35 -5.85
CA ALA A 174 -11.10 -3.01 -5.27
C ALA A 174 -11.41 -3.60 -3.88
N ALA A 175 -12.14 -2.85 -3.02
CA ALA A 175 -12.57 -3.33 -1.71
C ALA A 175 -13.49 -4.55 -1.81
N ALA A 176 -14.47 -4.53 -2.73
CA ALA A 176 -15.38 -5.66 -2.94
C ALA A 176 -14.65 -6.94 -3.42
N ARG A 177 -13.59 -6.79 -4.23
CA ARG A 177 -12.73 -7.91 -4.64
C ARG A 177 -11.93 -8.47 -3.48
N ALA A 178 -11.36 -7.61 -2.65
CA ALA A 178 -10.61 -8.02 -1.46
C ALA A 178 -11.45 -8.84 -0.48
N ASP A 179 -12.69 -8.42 -0.22
CA ASP A 179 -13.63 -9.13 0.64
C ASP A 179 -14.00 -10.53 0.08
N ALA A 180 -14.12 -10.65 -1.25
CA ALA A 180 -14.42 -11.92 -1.92
C ALA A 180 -13.26 -12.93 -1.87
N THR A 181 -12.02 -12.45 -1.75
CA THR A 181 -10.79 -13.29 -1.73
C THR A 181 -10.36 -13.62 -0.29
N GLY A 182 -10.99 -13.05 0.73
CA GLY A 182 -10.70 -13.32 2.15
C GLY A 182 -9.37 -12.74 2.63
N ALA A 183 -8.92 -11.66 2.00
CA ALA A 183 -7.68 -10.96 2.33
C ALA A 183 -7.87 -10.00 3.53
#